data_fada065f22ac69330c93a87080149fc2
#
_entry.id   fada065f22ac69330c93a87080149fc2
#
_cell.length_a   1.000
_cell.length_b   1.000
_cell.length_c   1.000
_cell.angle_alpha   90.00
_cell.angle_beta   90.00
_cell.angle_gamma   90.00
#
_symmetry.space_group_name_H-M   'P 1'
#
loop_
_entity.id
_entity.type
_entity.pdbx_description
1 polymer ?
#
loop_
_entity_poly.entity_id
_entity_poly.type
_entity_poly.pdbx_seq_one_letter_code
_entity_poly.pdbx_strand_id
1 'polypeptide(L)'
;MKKIYLALTILFYISCANDKNEKKSDSTLLKNTIKVDSANCPDYLMERKENNYNVTILIDLSSRISKENQQQRDSSYIYTIANTFNEHIKTKKLGLLKDKIQVLFHPIPNNSEINNYSEQLRISYEKGVSKNEVIPKTELLYKTLPSKIYDLAKKDYNKFQNYPGSDTWSFFKDDINDQSIEDCYRNFVVILTDGYMYYQNNLRDEGAKKNYLLPRTIKEFNLTNSKWEDVMIQKNIGFIPANTNLNNLEVLVLGINSENDKNPYETDVIKSFWENWFKEMGIKKYKVKKTDLPSNIEPVIKEFFQPIK
;
A
#
# COMPACT_ATOMS: atom_id res chain seq x y z
N MET A 1 36.83 -70.57 25.33
CA MET A 1 37.75 -70.43 26.44
C MET A 1 37.80 -68.98 26.88
N LYS A 2 37.46 -68.82 28.18
CA LYS A 2 37.91 -67.82 29.17
C LYS A 2 38.06 -66.34 28.65
N LYS A 3 37.14 -65.46 29.06
CA LYS A 3 37.16 -64.58 30.24
C LYS A 3 38.17 -63.44 30.12
N ILE A 4 37.71 -62.20 30.34
CA ILE A 4 37.91 -61.48 31.63
C ILE A 4 37.09 -60.18 31.60
N TYR A 5 36.35 -59.96 32.67
CA TYR A 5 35.64 -58.71 33.04
C TYR A 5 36.63 -57.71 33.63
N LEU A 6 36.47 -56.43 33.31
CA LEU A 6 37.04 -55.36 34.15
C LEU A 6 35.96 -54.29 34.39
N ALA A 7 35.49 -54.32 35.62
CA ALA A 7 34.60 -53.31 36.18
C ALA A 7 35.43 -52.12 36.62
N LEU A 8 35.04 -50.89 36.21
CA LEU A 8 35.58 -49.68 36.79
C LEU A 8 34.45 -48.88 37.42
N THR A 9 34.41 -48.89 38.73
CA THR A 9 33.57 -48.09 39.59
C THR A 9 34.14 -46.68 39.69
N ILE A 10 33.30 -45.67 39.37
CA ILE A 10 33.60 -44.26 39.66
C ILE A 10 32.51 -43.76 40.60
N LEU A 11 32.95 -43.27 41.74
CA LEU A 11 32.15 -42.70 42.81
C LEU A 11 31.48 -41.39 42.41
N PHE A 12 30.21 -41.32 42.76
CA PHE A 12 29.43 -40.07 42.76
C PHE A 12 29.66 -39.27 44.04
N TYR A 13 30.11 -38.05 43.88
CA TYR A 13 29.92 -37.04 44.93
C TYR A 13 28.61 -36.28 44.67
N ILE A 14 27.71 -36.41 45.63
CA ILE A 14 26.48 -35.62 45.67
C ILE A 14 26.84 -34.33 46.40
N SER A 15 26.68 -33.21 45.73
CA SER A 15 26.63 -31.88 46.34
C SER A 15 25.22 -31.32 46.09
N CYS A 16 24.43 -31.25 47.14
CA CYS A 16 23.17 -30.50 47.19
C CYS A 16 23.46 -29.01 47.25
N ALA A 17 23.06 -28.24 46.29
CA ALA A 17 22.76 -26.84 46.43
C ALA A 17 21.37 -26.55 45.87
N ASN A 18 20.51 -26.13 46.76
CA ASN A 18 19.18 -25.57 46.46
C ASN A 18 19.36 -24.27 45.70
N ASP A 19 18.86 -24.16 44.48
CA ASP A 19 18.49 -22.88 43.94
C ASP A 19 17.16 -23.01 43.18
N LYS A 20 16.18 -22.28 43.70
CA LYS A 20 14.89 -22.03 43.10
C LYS A 20 15.11 -21.15 41.89
N ASN A 21 15.03 -21.69 40.70
CA ASN A 21 14.87 -20.89 39.49
C ASN A 21 13.61 -21.31 38.75
N GLU A 22 12.65 -20.40 38.82
CA GLU A 22 11.45 -20.40 37.99
C GLU A 22 11.80 -20.59 36.52
N LYS A 23 11.19 -21.57 35.90
CA LYS A 23 11.17 -21.71 34.46
C LYS A 23 10.39 -20.53 33.86
N LYS A 24 11.10 -19.43 33.51
CA LYS A 24 10.64 -18.51 32.48
C LYS A 24 10.73 -19.23 31.15
N SER A 25 9.58 -19.52 30.57
CA SER A 25 9.45 -19.96 29.20
C SER A 25 10.11 -18.94 28.28
N ASP A 26 11.08 -19.43 27.53
CA ASP A 26 11.83 -18.67 26.52
C ASP A 26 10.91 -18.36 25.33
N SER A 27 10.19 -17.24 25.41
CA SER A 27 9.47 -16.62 24.31
C SER A 27 10.33 -15.53 23.64
N THR A 28 11.60 -15.83 23.43
CA THR A 28 12.58 -14.90 22.82
C THR A 28 12.88 -15.24 21.36
N LEU A 29 11.86 -15.64 20.62
CA LEU A 29 11.96 -15.77 19.16
C LEU A 29 10.75 -15.06 18.57
N LEU A 30 10.91 -13.81 18.21
CA LEU A 30 10.18 -12.94 17.29
C LEU A 30 10.09 -11.49 17.82
N LYS A 31 11.25 -10.90 18.08
CA LYS A 31 11.39 -9.43 18.21
C LYS A 31 12.57 -8.91 17.39
N ASN A 32 12.65 -9.31 16.13
CA ASN A 32 13.28 -8.44 15.14
C ASN A 32 12.20 -7.51 14.61
N THR A 33 11.70 -6.63 15.46
CA THR A 33 11.11 -5.38 15.04
C THR A 33 12.23 -4.62 14.37
N ILE A 34 12.21 -4.55 13.04
CA ILE A 34 12.91 -3.48 12.33
C ILE A 34 12.25 -2.19 12.85
N LYS A 35 12.82 -1.63 13.93
CA LYS A 35 12.60 -0.24 14.26
C LYS A 35 13.14 0.48 13.04
N VAL A 36 12.28 1.08 12.24
CA VAL A 36 12.68 2.20 11.40
C VAL A 36 13.37 3.15 12.34
N ASP A 37 14.67 3.25 12.20
CA ASP A 37 15.50 3.98 13.15
C ASP A 37 15.32 5.46 12.86
N SER A 38 14.23 6.04 13.38
CA SER A 38 14.03 7.50 13.39
C SER A 38 15.18 8.21 14.12
N ALA A 39 16.02 7.46 14.85
CA ALA A 39 17.15 7.99 15.59
C ALA A 39 18.26 8.57 14.68
N ASN A 40 18.29 8.22 13.40
CA ASN A 40 19.32 8.73 12.47
C ASN A 40 18.81 9.84 11.54
N CYS A 41 17.54 10.25 11.66
CA CYS A 41 17.02 11.33 10.83
C CYS A 41 17.38 12.68 11.44
N PRO A 42 17.98 13.60 10.68
CA PRO A 42 18.22 14.97 11.16
C PRO A 42 16.92 15.63 11.64
N ASP A 43 16.96 16.27 12.80
CA ASP A 43 15.78 16.90 13.43
C ASP A 43 15.01 17.82 12.47
N TYR A 44 15.72 18.61 11.66
CA TYR A 44 15.11 19.52 10.70
C TYR A 44 14.28 18.83 9.61
N LEU A 45 14.57 17.57 9.28
CA LEU A 45 13.76 16.78 8.35
C LEU A 45 12.51 16.21 9.02
N MET A 46 12.48 16.15 10.34
CA MET A 46 11.32 15.72 11.12
C MET A 46 10.36 16.88 11.41
N GLU A 47 10.77 18.12 11.16
CA GLU A 47 9.88 19.27 11.24
C GLU A 47 8.84 19.22 10.11
N ARG A 48 7.56 19.45 10.45
CA ARG A 48 6.42 19.33 9.54
C ARG A 48 6.53 20.11 8.23
N LYS A 49 7.27 21.23 8.23
CA LYS A 49 7.49 22.08 7.06
C LYS A 49 8.56 21.56 6.11
N GLU A 50 9.52 20.84 6.65
CA GLU A 50 10.74 20.44 5.94
C GLU A 50 10.74 18.95 5.58
N ASN A 51 9.71 18.20 6.00
CA ASN A 51 9.59 16.77 5.66
C ASN A 51 9.72 16.55 4.17
N ASN A 52 10.52 15.58 3.79
CA ASN A 52 10.56 15.11 2.41
C ASN A 52 9.35 14.21 2.15
N TYR A 53 8.73 14.39 1.01
CA TYR A 53 7.64 13.54 0.54
C TYR A 53 8.17 12.47 -0.41
N ASN A 54 7.81 11.22 -0.14
CA ASN A 54 7.97 10.09 -1.06
C ASN A 54 6.56 9.64 -1.44
N VAL A 55 6.13 9.96 -2.65
CA VAL A 55 4.75 9.75 -3.11
C VAL A 55 4.72 8.69 -4.20
N THR A 56 4.03 7.59 -3.92
CA THR A 56 3.73 6.55 -4.91
C THR A 56 2.25 6.59 -5.26
N ILE A 57 1.92 6.69 -6.54
CA ILE A 57 0.57 6.54 -7.07
C ILE A 57 0.49 5.16 -7.70
N LEU A 58 -0.25 4.25 -7.07
CA LEU A 58 -0.50 2.91 -7.57
C LEU A 58 -1.81 2.89 -8.34
N ILE A 59 -1.74 2.60 -9.63
CA ILE A 59 -2.92 2.59 -10.52
C ILE A 59 -3.33 1.16 -10.83
N ASP A 60 -4.57 0.85 -10.51
CA ASP A 60 -5.24 -0.36 -10.93
C ASP A 60 -5.73 -0.21 -12.38
N LEU A 61 -5.09 -0.93 -13.31
CA LEU A 61 -5.43 -0.98 -14.74
C LEU A 61 -6.32 -2.18 -15.10
N SER A 62 -7.09 -2.73 -14.14
CA SER A 62 -8.06 -3.78 -14.39
C SER A 62 -9.26 -3.30 -15.22
N SER A 63 -10.28 -4.14 -15.38
CA SER A 63 -11.50 -3.83 -16.14
C SER A 63 -12.22 -2.54 -15.71
N ARG A 64 -11.94 -2.05 -14.50
CA ARG A 64 -12.48 -0.78 -14.00
C ARG A 64 -12.24 0.42 -14.92
N ILE A 65 -11.13 0.41 -15.68
CA ILE A 65 -10.77 1.53 -16.58
C ILE A 65 -11.71 1.67 -17.78
N SER A 66 -12.53 0.65 -18.08
CA SER A 66 -13.54 0.71 -19.14
C SER A 66 -14.79 1.47 -18.72
N LYS A 67 -15.00 1.71 -17.43
CA LYS A 67 -16.17 2.44 -16.92
C LYS A 67 -16.17 3.87 -17.46
N GLU A 68 -17.37 4.37 -17.70
CA GLU A 68 -17.57 5.72 -18.23
C GLU A 68 -16.89 6.78 -17.36
N ASN A 69 -16.20 7.73 -18.00
CA ASN A 69 -15.48 8.83 -17.36
C ASN A 69 -14.37 8.41 -16.36
N GLN A 70 -14.03 7.12 -16.24
CA GLN A 70 -13.03 6.66 -15.28
C GLN A 70 -11.64 7.23 -15.56
N GLN A 71 -11.20 7.15 -16.80
CA GLN A 71 -9.92 7.72 -17.24
C GLN A 71 -9.82 9.23 -16.92
N GLN A 72 -10.89 9.97 -17.18
CA GLN A 72 -10.93 11.41 -16.94
C GLN A 72 -10.86 11.73 -15.44
N ARG A 73 -11.62 10.99 -14.61
CA ARG A 73 -11.58 11.14 -13.15
C ARG A 73 -10.20 10.84 -12.59
N ASP A 74 -9.64 9.68 -12.93
CA ASP A 74 -8.34 9.26 -12.43
C ASP A 74 -7.22 10.22 -12.89
N SER A 75 -7.23 10.63 -14.15
CA SER A 75 -6.25 11.63 -14.64
C SER A 75 -6.34 12.95 -13.86
N SER A 76 -7.55 13.37 -13.51
CA SER A 76 -7.75 14.56 -12.68
C SER A 76 -7.25 14.37 -11.25
N TYR A 77 -7.48 13.20 -10.65
CA TYR A 77 -6.95 12.88 -9.30
C TYR A 77 -5.42 12.87 -9.31
N ILE A 78 -4.80 12.20 -10.29
CA ILE A 78 -3.35 12.13 -10.46
C ILE A 78 -2.76 13.54 -10.61
N TYR A 79 -3.37 14.37 -11.44
CA TYR A 79 -2.94 15.76 -11.62
C TYR A 79 -3.05 16.57 -10.32
N THR A 80 -4.14 16.39 -9.55
CA THR A 80 -4.31 17.05 -8.24
C THR A 80 -3.25 16.62 -7.24
N ILE A 81 -2.89 15.32 -7.21
CA ILE A 81 -1.81 14.81 -6.35
C ILE A 81 -0.48 15.46 -6.71
N ALA A 82 -0.13 15.49 -8.01
CA ALA A 82 1.09 16.11 -8.48
C ALA A 82 1.15 17.62 -8.19
N ASN A 83 0.03 18.33 -8.33
CA ASN A 83 -0.05 19.74 -7.96
C ASN A 83 0.13 19.96 -6.45
N THR A 84 -0.49 19.11 -5.63
CA THR A 84 -0.34 19.17 -4.15
C THR A 84 1.11 18.92 -3.75
N PHE A 85 1.77 17.98 -4.41
CA PHE A 85 3.19 17.71 -4.25
C PHE A 85 4.03 18.95 -4.68
N ASN A 86 3.76 19.54 -5.83
CA ASN A 86 4.46 20.74 -6.31
C ASN A 86 4.27 21.95 -5.38
N GLU A 87 3.08 22.13 -4.79
CA GLU A 87 2.85 23.17 -3.80
C GLU A 87 3.73 22.98 -2.56
N HIS A 88 3.89 21.75 -2.09
CA HIS A 88 4.84 21.44 -1.01
C HIS A 88 6.28 21.81 -1.42
N ILE A 89 6.73 21.41 -2.61
CA ILE A 89 8.07 21.73 -3.13
C ILE A 89 8.32 23.24 -3.19
N LYS A 90 7.34 24.04 -3.59
CA LYS A 90 7.45 25.50 -3.65
C LYS A 90 7.80 26.11 -2.30
N THR A 91 7.27 25.56 -1.19
CA THR A 91 7.48 26.09 0.15
C THR A 91 8.85 25.76 0.75
N LYS A 92 9.55 24.72 0.24
CA LYS A 92 10.81 24.23 0.82
C LYS A 92 12.02 25.06 0.33
N LYS A 93 13.08 25.08 1.15
CA LYS A 93 14.38 25.62 0.73
C LYS A 93 15.05 24.68 -0.26
N LEU A 94 15.73 25.22 -1.27
CA LEU A 94 16.34 24.43 -2.34
C LEU A 94 17.32 23.36 -1.83
N GLY A 95 18.15 23.69 -0.84
CA GLY A 95 19.14 22.77 -0.29
C GLY A 95 18.57 21.60 0.53
N LEU A 96 17.25 21.61 0.81
CA LEU A 96 16.54 20.58 1.61
C LEU A 96 15.66 19.68 0.73
N LEU A 97 15.66 19.88 -0.58
CA LEU A 97 14.84 19.11 -1.50
C LEU A 97 15.43 17.71 -1.71
N LYS A 98 14.63 16.70 -1.41
CA LYS A 98 14.88 15.29 -1.74
C LYS A 98 13.58 14.57 -2.10
N ASP A 99 12.52 15.33 -2.28
CA ASP A 99 11.17 14.81 -2.48
C ASP A 99 11.05 14.00 -3.76
N LYS A 100 10.18 12.98 -3.75
CA LYS A 100 9.99 12.05 -4.87
C LYS A 100 8.51 11.83 -5.12
N ILE A 101 8.15 11.66 -6.38
CA ILE A 101 6.82 11.24 -6.81
C ILE A 101 6.94 10.29 -8.00
N GLN A 102 6.16 9.21 -8.00
CA GLN A 102 6.14 8.20 -9.06
C GLN A 102 4.77 7.60 -9.27
N VAL A 103 4.59 6.96 -10.43
CA VAL A 103 3.41 6.16 -10.77
C VAL A 103 3.86 4.73 -10.97
N LEU A 104 3.15 3.78 -10.35
CA LEU A 104 3.40 2.34 -10.45
C LEU A 104 2.13 1.58 -10.81
N PHE A 105 2.31 0.36 -11.28
CA PHE A 105 1.24 -0.60 -11.57
C PHE A 105 1.57 -1.96 -10.96
N HIS A 106 0.54 -2.66 -10.48
CA HIS A 106 0.72 -4.04 -10.05
C HIS A 106 -0.54 -4.87 -10.39
N PRO A 107 -0.42 -5.90 -11.24
CA PRO A 107 0.80 -6.36 -11.90
C PRO A 107 1.36 -5.34 -12.91
N ILE A 108 2.67 -5.46 -13.20
CA ILE A 108 3.33 -4.61 -14.19
C ILE A 108 2.76 -4.94 -15.58
N PRO A 109 2.29 -3.95 -16.36
CA PRO A 109 1.78 -4.18 -17.70
C PRO A 109 2.85 -4.73 -18.65
N ASN A 110 2.47 -5.64 -19.54
CA ASN A 110 3.37 -6.15 -20.59
C ASN A 110 3.64 -5.12 -21.71
N ASN A 111 2.99 -3.98 -21.67
CA ASN A 111 3.13 -2.90 -22.65
C ASN A 111 4.33 -2.01 -22.30
N SER A 112 5.39 -2.07 -23.12
CA SER A 112 6.62 -1.31 -22.89
C SER A 112 6.42 0.22 -22.97
N GLU A 113 5.43 0.70 -23.71
CA GLU A 113 5.13 2.13 -23.80
C GLU A 113 4.47 2.66 -22.53
N ILE A 114 3.56 1.86 -21.91
CA ILE A 114 3.00 2.16 -20.59
C ILE A 114 4.13 2.24 -19.55
N ASN A 115 5.05 1.27 -19.57
CA ASN A 115 6.17 1.24 -18.63
C ASN A 115 7.12 2.44 -18.85
N ASN A 116 7.37 2.83 -20.10
CA ASN A 116 8.15 4.03 -20.42
C ASN A 116 7.48 5.32 -19.91
N TYR A 117 6.15 5.43 -20.01
CA TYR A 117 5.44 6.57 -19.42
C TYR A 117 5.50 6.57 -17.88
N SER A 118 5.43 5.40 -17.25
CA SER A 118 5.64 5.26 -15.80
C SER A 118 7.04 5.79 -15.39
N GLU A 119 8.09 5.40 -16.12
CA GLU A 119 9.44 5.88 -15.84
C GLU A 119 9.57 7.41 -16.04
N GLN A 120 8.90 7.99 -17.03
CA GLN A 120 8.87 9.46 -17.21
C GLN A 120 8.14 10.18 -16.08
N LEU A 121 7.19 9.51 -15.41
CA LEU A 121 6.47 10.01 -14.25
C LEU A 121 7.24 9.82 -12.93
N ARG A 122 8.41 9.21 -12.96
CA ARG A 122 9.32 9.10 -11.81
C ARG A 122 10.14 10.38 -11.70
N ILE A 123 9.75 11.24 -10.78
CA ILE A 123 10.40 12.53 -10.51
C ILE A 123 11.08 12.48 -9.16
N SER A 124 12.35 12.83 -9.11
CA SER A 124 13.14 12.95 -7.87
C SER A 124 13.82 14.31 -7.84
N TYR A 125 13.73 14.98 -6.70
CA TYR A 125 14.45 16.21 -6.45
C TYR A 125 15.78 15.89 -5.78
N GLU A 126 16.86 15.97 -6.55
CA GLU A 126 18.21 15.78 -6.06
C GLU A 126 18.96 17.10 -5.93
N LYS A 127 20.11 17.05 -5.25
CA LYS A 127 20.98 18.24 -5.08
C LYS A 127 21.36 18.82 -6.45
N GLY A 128 21.09 20.11 -6.63
CA GLY A 128 21.41 20.82 -7.88
C GLY A 128 20.28 20.94 -8.89
N VAL A 129 19.12 20.32 -8.62
CA VAL A 129 17.95 20.42 -9.51
C VAL A 129 17.21 21.74 -9.27
N SER A 130 16.90 22.46 -10.35
CA SER A 130 16.18 23.74 -10.30
C SER A 130 14.67 23.53 -10.14
N LYS A 131 14.05 24.16 -9.14
CA LYS A 131 12.58 24.18 -9.00
C LYS A 131 11.89 24.74 -10.26
N ASN A 132 12.48 25.76 -10.87
CA ASN A 132 11.89 26.42 -12.05
C ASN A 132 11.85 25.52 -13.28
N GLU A 133 12.63 24.45 -13.31
CA GLU A 133 12.65 23.46 -14.38
C GLU A 133 11.77 22.26 -14.06
N VAL A 134 11.91 21.71 -12.85
CA VAL A 134 11.26 20.45 -12.49
C VAL A 134 9.78 20.63 -12.18
N ILE A 135 9.37 21.74 -11.55
CA ILE A 135 7.95 21.97 -11.25
C ILE A 135 7.10 22.04 -12.53
N PRO A 136 7.43 22.88 -13.53
CA PRO A 136 6.66 22.89 -14.78
C PRO A 136 6.73 21.57 -15.54
N LYS A 137 7.87 20.88 -15.52
CA LYS A 137 8.02 19.54 -16.12
C LYS A 137 7.10 18.53 -15.46
N THR A 138 7.10 18.47 -14.13
CA THR A 138 6.21 17.59 -13.36
C THR A 138 4.75 17.88 -13.68
N GLU A 139 4.35 19.14 -13.69
CA GLU A 139 2.99 19.56 -14.02
C GLU A 139 2.58 19.10 -15.42
N LEU A 140 3.44 19.31 -16.43
CA LEU A 140 3.17 18.91 -17.81
C LEU A 140 3.04 17.37 -17.93
N LEU A 141 3.97 16.60 -17.35
CA LEU A 141 3.98 15.16 -17.44
C LEU A 141 2.74 14.55 -16.77
N TYR A 142 2.43 14.98 -15.54
CA TYR A 142 1.29 14.49 -14.78
C TYR A 142 -0.07 14.96 -15.32
N LYS A 143 -0.09 16.00 -16.13
CA LYS A 143 -1.27 16.44 -16.88
C LYS A 143 -1.53 15.62 -18.14
N THR A 144 -0.47 15.13 -18.79
CA THR A 144 -0.59 14.56 -20.15
C THR A 144 -0.41 13.06 -20.22
N LEU A 145 0.52 12.47 -19.47
CA LEU A 145 0.84 11.05 -19.59
C LEU A 145 -0.20 10.10 -18.98
N PRO A 146 -0.89 10.41 -17.87
CA PRO A 146 -1.90 9.52 -17.34
C PRO A 146 -2.97 9.15 -18.37
N SER A 147 -3.51 10.13 -19.10
CA SER A 147 -4.50 9.86 -20.16
C SER A 147 -3.96 8.89 -21.22
N LYS A 148 -2.71 9.07 -21.67
CA LYS A 148 -2.07 8.18 -22.64
C LYS A 148 -1.91 6.75 -22.13
N ILE A 149 -1.56 6.58 -20.84
CA ILE A 149 -1.47 5.28 -20.19
C ILE A 149 -2.82 4.54 -20.26
N TYR A 150 -3.91 5.24 -19.92
CA TYR A 150 -5.25 4.66 -19.99
C TYR A 150 -5.67 4.32 -21.43
N ASP A 151 -5.33 5.17 -22.41
CA ASP A 151 -5.62 4.92 -23.83
C ASP A 151 -4.91 3.66 -24.32
N LEU A 152 -3.63 3.47 -23.97
CA LEU A 152 -2.89 2.25 -24.30
C LEU A 152 -3.45 1.02 -23.60
N ALA A 153 -3.75 1.10 -22.30
CA ALA A 153 -4.30 -0.01 -21.54
C ALA A 153 -5.66 -0.47 -22.12
N LYS A 154 -6.54 0.46 -22.50
CA LYS A 154 -7.80 0.15 -23.18
C LYS A 154 -7.60 -0.45 -24.56
N LYS A 155 -6.62 0.05 -25.33
CA LYS A 155 -6.27 -0.50 -26.64
C LYS A 155 -5.78 -1.94 -26.53
N ASP A 156 -4.94 -2.23 -25.56
CA ASP A 156 -4.44 -3.57 -25.28
C ASP A 156 -5.57 -4.50 -24.87
N TYR A 157 -6.48 -4.07 -24.00
CA TYR A 157 -7.65 -4.83 -23.65
C TYR A 157 -8.49 -5.18 -24.89
N ASN A 158 -8.82 -4.21 -25.74
CA ASN A 158 -9.60 -4.43 -26.95
C ASN A 158 -8.93 -5.43 -27.90
N LYS A 159 -7.60 -5.44 -27.94
CA LYS A 159 -6.82 -6.37 -28.77
C LYS A 159 -6.77 -7.79 -28.20
N PHE A 160 -6.55 -7.91 -26.89
CA PHE A 160 -6.28 -9.19 -26.23
C PHE A 160 -7.48 -9.74 -25.47
N GLN A 161 -8.57 -8.96 -25.33
CA GLN A 161 -9.78 -9.28 -24.56
C GLN A 161 -9.46 -9.70 -23.12
N ASN A 162 -8.39 -9.16 -22.56
CA ASN A 162 -7.92 -9.50 -21.22
C ASN A 162 -7.28 -8.31 -20.52
N TYR A 163 -7.81 -7.94 -19.36
CA TYR A 163 -7.15 -7.02 -18.44
C TYR A 163 -6.18 -7.79 -17.54
N PRO A 164 -5.07 -7.14 -17.11
CA PRO A 164 -4.08 -7.80 -16.26
C PRO A 164 -4.61 -8.20 -14.87
N GLY A 165 -5.76 -7.66 -14.44
CA GLY A 165 -6.27 -7.79 -13.09
C GLY A 165 -5.71 -6.72 -12.16
N SER A 166 -5.96 -6.87 -10.85
CA SER A 166 -5.45 -5.99 -9.78
C SER A 166 -4.83 -6.85 -8.69
N ASP A 167 -3.53 -6.66 -8.44
CA ASP A 167 -2.78 -7.41 -7.41
C ASP A 167 -2.11 -6.46 -6.40
N THR A 168 -2.87 -5.56 -5.85
CA THR A 168 -2.38 -4.66 -4.80
C THR A 168 -1.85 -5.43 -3.58
N TRP A 169 -2.34 -6.66 -3.34
CA TRP A 169 -1.88 -7.48 -2.25
C TRP A 169 -0.39 -7.85 -2.40
N SER A 170 0.04 -8.31 -3.58
CA SER A 170 1.46 -8.61 -3.84
C SER A 170 2.33 -7.36 -3.79
N PHE A 171 1.84 -6.21 -4.26
CA PHE A 171 2.56 -4.96 -4.11
C PHE A 171 2.87 -4.66 -2.63
N PHE A 172 1.89 -4.78 -1.74
CA PHE A 172 2.12 -4.57 -0.30
C PHE A 172 2.98 -5.66 0.34
N LYS A 173 2.97 -6.87 -0.20
CA LYS A 173 3.78 -7.98 0.33
C LYS A 173 5.23 -7.89 -0.10
N ASP A 174 5.47 -7.69 -1.39
CA ASP A 174 6.76 -7.94 -2.01
C ASP A 174 7.50 -6.64 -2.37
N ASP A 175 6.80 -5.55 -2.73
CA ASP A 175 7.38 -4.35 -3.33
C ASP A 175 7.31 -3.09 -2.45
N ILE A 176 6.38 -3.02 -1.50
CA ILE A 176 6.07 -1.78 -0.76
C ILE A 176 7.29 -1.18 -0.06
N ASN A 177 8.12 -2.03 0.56
CA ASN A 177 9.29 -1.58 1.31
C ASN A 177 10.35 -0.96 0.38
N ASP A 178 10.58 -1.56 -0.77
CA ASP A 178 11.63 -1.14 -1.70
C ASP A 178 11.17 0.01 -2.61
N GLN A 179 9.88 0.04 -2.96
CA GLN A 179 9.36 1.00 -3.94
C GLN A 179 8.76 2.26 -3.32
N SER A 180 8.27 2.19 -2.07
CA SER A 180 7.43 3.25 -1.52
C SER A 180 7.78 3.69 -0.09
N ILE A 181 8.74 3.04 0.57
CA ILE A 181 9.17 3.41 1.92
C ILE A 181 10.63 3.82 1.91
N GLU A 182 10.89 5.04 2.36
CA GLU A 182 12.24 5.55 2.59
C GLU A 182 12.35 6.12 4.01
N ASP A 183 13.53 5.98 4.58
CA ASP A 183 13.83 6.54 5.89
C ASP A 183 13.89 8.07 5.84
N CYS A 184 13.42 8.74 6.87
CA CYS A 184 13.36 10.19 6.97
C CYS A 184 12.40 10.87 5.97
N TYR A 185 11.47 10.12 5.40
CA TYR A 185 10.43 10.65 4.52
C TYR A 185 9.04 10.47 5.13
N ARG A 186 8.11 11.34 4.74
CA ARG A 186 6.70 10.98 4.78
C ARG A 186 6.38 10.15 3.55
N ASN A 187 6.09 8.89 3.77
CA ASN A 187 5.83 7.94 2.70
C ASN A 187 4.33 7.86 2.44
N PHE A 188 3.93 8.19 1.22
CA PHE A 188 2.54 8.19 0.77
C PHE A 188 2.33 7.16 -0.33
N VAL A 189 1.29 6.35 -0.18
CA VAL A 189 0.76 5.54 -1.28
C VAL A 189 -0.67 5.97 -1.57
N VAL A 190 -0.91 6.46 -2.77
CA VAL A 190 -2.25 6.77 -3.27
C VAL A 190 -2.67 5.68 -4.25
N ILE A 191 -3.72 4.94 -3.92
CA ILE A 191 -4.21 3.81 -4.72
C ILE A 191 -5.45 4.25 -5.49
N LEU A 192 -5.41 4.15 -6.81
CA LEU A 192 -6.55 4.40 -7.68
C LEU A 192 -7.18 3.06 -8.09
N THR A 193 -8.28 2.68 -7.45
CA THR A 193 -8.97 1.40 -7.66
C THR A 193 -10.47 1.55 -7.41
N ASP A 194 -11.29 0.65 -7.95
CA ASP A 194 -12.70 0.54 -7.56
C ASP A 194 -12.90 -0.26 -6.27
N GLY A 195 -11.81 -0.83 -5.74
CA GLY A 195 -11.77 -1.55 -4.48
C GLY A 195 -11.87 -3.06 -4.59
N TYR A 196 -12.21 -3.58 -5.76
CA TYR A 196 -12.07 -5.01 -6.03
C TYR A 196 -10.61 -5.35 -6.29
N MET A 197 -10.20 -6.52 -5.84
CA MET A 197 -8.84 -7.02 -6.00
C MET A 197 -8.90 -8.45 -6.52
N TYR A 198 -8.33 -8.70 -7.68
CA TYR A 198 -8.30 -10.04 -8.26
C TYR A 198 -7.16 -10.16 -9.26
N TYR A 199 -6.29 -11.12 -9.00
CA TYR A 199 -5.24 -11.51 -9.93
C TYR A 199 -5.16 -13.04 -10.01
N GLN A 200 -5.52 -13.60 -11.17
CA GLN A 200 -5.69 -15.04 -11.32
C GLN A 200 -4.45 -15.86 -10.97
N ASN A 201 -3.26 -15.31 -11.19
CA ASN A 201 -2.00 -16.03 -10.99
C ASN A 201 -1.54 -16.04 -9.52
N ASN A 202 -2.22 -15.32 -8.64
CA ASN A 202 -1.87 -15.24 -7.22
C ASN A 202 -3.11 -15.17 -6.34
N LEU A 203 -3.83 -16.29 -6.24
CA LEU A 203 -5.01 -16.38 -5.36
C LEU A 203 -4.67 -17.13 -4.09
N ARG A 204 -5.01 -16.54 -2.94
CA ARG A 204 -4.90 -17.15 -1.61
C ARG A 204 -6.25 -17.10 -0.92
N ASP A 205 -6.64 -18.22 -0.36
CA ASP A 205 -7.88 -18.41 0.36
C ASP A 205 -7.60 -19.11 1.68
N GLU A 206 -7.79 -18.40 2.78
CA GLU A 206 -7.65 -18.91 4.13
C GLU A 206 -9.01 -18.94 4.84
N GLY A 207 -10.07 -19.24 4.10
CA GLY A 207 -11.44 -19.29 4.59
C GLY A 207 -12.03 -17.88 4.73
N ALA A 208 -12.04 -17.31 5.94
CA ALA A 208 -12.56 -15.97 6.19
C ALA A 208 -11.66 -14.86 5.66
N LYS A 209 -10.39 -15.12 5.46
CA LYS A 209 -9.40 -14.19 4.91
C LYS A 209 -9.01 -14.60 3.50
N LYS A 210 -8.99 -13.64 2.58
CA LYS A 210 -8.60 -13.85 1.18
C LYS A 210 -7.68 -12.71 0.74
N ASN A 211 -6.82 -12.93 -0.27
CA ASN A 211 -6.08 -11.84 -0.87
C ASN A 211 -6.79 -11.23 -2.08
N TYR A 212 -8.05 -11.59 -2.29
CA TYR A 212 -8.90 -11.08 -3.36
C TYR A 212 -10.28 -10.69 -2.84
N LEU A 213 -10.93 -9.79 -3.55
CA LEU A 213 -12.31 -9.36 -3.32
C LEU A 213 -13.02 -9.17 -4.66
N LEU A 214 -14.16 -9.82 -4.81
CA LEU A 214 -15.04 -9.75 -5.97
C LEU A 214 -16.49 -9.62 -5.48
N PRO A 215 -17.44 -9.17 -6.31
CA PRO A 215 -18.86 -9.13 -5.93
C PRO A 215 -19.39 -10.49 -5.43
N ARG A 216 -18.92 -11.60 -6.05
CA ARG A 216 -19.27 -12.96 -5.61
C ARG A 216 -18.76 -13.28 -4.21
N THR A 217 -17.57 -12.80 -3.84
CA THR A 217 -16.99 -13.00 -2.49
C THR A 217 -17.83 -12.32 -1.42
N ILE A 218 -18.31 -11.10 -1.67
CA ILE A 218 -19.21 -10.36 -0.79
C ILE A 218 -20.49 -11.14 -0.57
N LYS A 219 -21.04 -11.74 -1.64
CA LYS A 219 -22.24 -12.56 -1.57
C LYS A 219 -22.02 -13.88 -0.84
N GLU A 220 -20.91 -14.57 -1.09
CA GLU A 220 -20.50 -15.83 -0.42
C GLU A 220 -20.40 -15.64 1.09
N PHE A 221 -19.89 -14.51 1.55
CA PHE A 221 -19.78 -14.17 2.96
C PHE A 221 -21.08 -13.64 3.60
N ASN A 222 -22.19 -13.55 2.83
CA ASN A 222 -23.47 -12.97 3.26
C ASN A 222 -23.37 -11.50 3.71
N LEU A 223 -22.55 -10.70 3.06
CA LEU A 223 -22.35 -9.28 3.36
C LEU A 223 -23.25 -8.36 2.54
N THR A 224 -24.46 -8.82 2.19
CA THR A 224 -25.40 -8.11 1.32
C THR A 224 -26.62 -7.58 2.06
N ASN A 225 -26.61 -7.60 3.38
CA ASN A 225 -27.72 -7.15 4.22
C ASN A 225 -27.25 -6.21 5.36
N SER A 226 -28.18 -5.62 6.09
CA SER A 226 -27.88 -4.63 7.14
C SER A 226 -27.01 -5.14 8.32
N LYS A 227 -26.81 -6.44 8.44
CA LYS A 227 -25.96 -7.05 9.49
C LYS A 227 -24.55 -7.39 8.99
N TRP A 228 -24.17 -6.89 7.82
CA TRP A 228 -22.89 -7.23 7.19
C TRP A 228 -21.69 -6.92 8.10
N GLU A 229 -21.73 -5.82 8.85
CA GLU A 229 -20.64 -5.40 9.76
C GLU A 229 -20.48 -6.42 10.93
N ASP A 230 -21.58 -6.82 11.56
CA ASP A 230 -21.57 -7.85 12.61
C ASP A 230 -20.99 -9.17 12.07
N VAL A 231 -21.39 -9.55 10.85
CA VAL A 231 -20.91 -10.79 10.21
C VAL A 231 -19.40 -10.69 9.94
N MET A 232 -18.90 -9.56 9.44
CA MET A 232 -17.46 -9.36 9.22
C MET A 232 -16.67 -9.47 10.52
N ILE A 233 -17.13 -8.83 11.59
CA ILE A 233 -16.47 -8.85 12.90
C ILE A 233 -16.48 -10.26 13.50
N GLN A 234 -17.65 -10.90 13.59
CA GLN A 234 -17.81 -12.21 14.24
C GLN A 234 -17.02 -13.31 13.55
N LYS A 235 -16.92 -13.26 12.21
CA LYS A 235 -16.22 -14.26 11.42
C LYS A 235 -14.78 -13.86 11.06
N ASN A 236 -14.33 -12.70 11.48
CA ASN A 236 -13.02 -12.14 11.12
C ASN A 236 -12.78 -12.12 9.60
N ILE A 237 -13.80 -11.68 8.83
CA ILE A 237 -13.75 -11.61 7.37
C ILE A 237 -12.92 -10.41 6.94
N GLY A 238 -12.03 -10.59 5.97
CA GLY A 238 -11.20 -9.50 5.44
C GLY A 238 -10.14 -9.98 4.47
N PHE A 239 -9.21 -9.07 4.15
CA PHE A 239 -8.01 -9.44 3.41
C PHE A 239 -6.99 -10.15 4.31
N ILE A 240 -6.19 -11.06 3.73
CA ILE A 240 -5.00 -11.61 4.36
C ILE A 240 -4.00 -10.45 4.52
N PRO A 241 -3.46 -10.18 5.73
CA PRO A 241 -2.40 -9.18 5.89
C PRO A 241 -1.21 -9.49 4.98
N ALA A 242 -0.82 -8.54 4.15
CA ALA A 242 0.28 -8.72 3.20
C ALA A 242 1.65 -8.38 3.82
N ASN A 243 1.66 -7.52 4.83
CA ASN A 243 2.85 -7.04 5.50
C ASN A 243 2.54 -6.72 6.96
N THR A 244 3.56 -6.30 7.71
CA THR A 244 3.44 -5.89 9.12
C THR A 244 4.25 -4.63 9.39
N ASN A 245 3.87 -3.88 10.43
CA ASN A 245 4.63 -2.72 10.90
C ASN A 245 4.80 -1.56 9.90
N LEU A 246 3.83 -1.37 9.00
CA LEU A 246 3.82 -0.25 8.05
C LEU A 246 3.41 1.08 8.71
N ASN A 247 3.94 1.37 9.90
CA ASN A 247 3.56 2.54 10.70
C ASN A 247 4.11 3.88 10.19
N ASN A 248 5.06 3.84 9.25
CA ASN A 248 5.66 4.98 8.56
C ASN A 248 5.05 5.22 7.17
N LEU A 249 3.94 4.54 6.86
CA LEU A 249 3.21 4.67 5.60
C LEU A 249 1.87 5.38 5.81
N GLU A 250 1.53 6.29 4.91
CA GLU A 250 0.23 6.96 4.83
C GLU A 250 -0.48 6.51 3.54
N VAL A 251 -1.71 5.99 3.63
CA VAL A 251 -2.40 5.39 2.48
C VAL A 251 -3.72 6.09 2.18
N LEU A 252 -3.89 6.54 0.93
CA LEU A 252 -5.12 7.12 0.42
C LEU A 252 -5.66 6.25 -0.72
N VAL A 253 -6.87 5.68 -0.55
CA VAL A 253 -7.55 4.94 -1.61
C VAL A 253 -8.64 5.80 -2.20
N LEU A 254 -8.62 5.96 -3.52
CA LEU A 254 -9.57 6.77 -4.28
C LEU A 254 -10.24 5.94 -5.37
N GLY A 255 -11.53 6.13 -5.52
CA GLY A 255 -12.29 5.55 -6.63
C GLY A 255 -13.15 4.36 -6.27
N ILE A 256 -13.30 3.99 -4.97
CA ILE A 256 -14.16 2.86 -4.56
C ILE A 256 -15.53 2.98 -5.22
N ASN A 257 -15.93 1.93 -5.92
CA ASN A 257 -17.15 1.92 -6.70
C ASN A 257 -17.73 0.51 -6.81
N SER A 258 -18.90 0.31 -6.21
CA SER A 258 -19.63 -0.95 -6.31
C SER A 258 -20.01 -1.28 -7.76
N GLU A 259 -19.93 -2.56 -8.12
CA GLU A 259 -20.45 -3.09 -9.38
C GLU A 259 -21.91 -3.54 -9.28
N ASN A 260 -22.45 -3.64 -8.08
CA ASN A 260 -23.78 -4.13 -7.80
C ASN A 260 -24.69 -3.05 -7.22
N ASP A 261 -25.36 -2.30 -8.08
CA ASP A 261 -26.30 -1.24 -7.69
C ASP A 261 -27.48 -1.76 -6.84
N LYS A 262 -27.74 -3.07 -6.82
CA LYS A 262 -28.82 -3.68 -6.03
C LYS A 262 -28.42 -3.93 -4.57
N ASN A 263 -27.12 -3.88 -4.25
CA ASN A 263 -26.62 -4.03 -2.89
C ASN A 263 -26.20 -2.67 -2.33
N PRO A 264 -27.04 -2.02 -1.52
CA PRO A 264 -26.73 -0.68 -0.99
C PRO A 264 -25.54 -0.68 -0.02
N TYR A 265 -25.13 -1.82 0.49
CA TYR A 265 -24.04 -1.97 1.47
C TYR A 265 -22.68 -2.23 0.83
N GLU A 266 -22.64 -2.58 -0.46
CA GLU A 266 -21.41 -3.11 -1.09
C GLU A 266 -20.24 -2.12 -1.05
N THR A 267 -20.51 -0.84 -1.27
CA THR A 267 -19.49 0.21 -1.15
C THR A 267 -18.88 0.28 0.27
N ASP A 268 -19.70 0.15 1.31
CA ASP A 268 -19.22 0.21 2.69
C ASP A 268 -18.51 -1.09 3.10
N VAL A 269 -18.97 -2.23 2.60
CA VAL A 269 -18.27 -3.52 2.74
C VAL A 269 -16.87 -3.44 2.12
N ILE A 270 -16.75 -2.97 0.88
CA ILE A 270 -15.46 -2.80 0.21
C ILE A 270 -14.54 -1.89 1.05
N LYS A 271 -15.03 -0.74 1.48
CA LYS A 271 -14.26 0.18 2.34
C LYS A 271 -13.77 -0.50 3.61
N SER A 272 -14.62 -1.27 4.28
CA SER A 272 -14.27 -2.00 5.49
C SER A 272 -13.20 -3.06 5.26
N PHE A 273 -13.20 -3.76 4.11
CA PHE A 273 -12.12 -4.67 3.73
C PHE A 273 -10.77 -3.93 3.69
N TRP A 274 -10.70 -2.78 3.03
CA TRP A 274 -9.49 -1.97 2.92
C TRP A 274 -9.05 -1.38 4.26
N GLU A 275 -9.97 -0.79 5.02
CA GLU A 275 -9.67 -0.14 6.29
C GLU A 275 -9.18 -1.14 7.35
N ASN A 276 -9.81 -2.33 7.44
CA ASN A 276 -9.37 -3.40 8.33
C ASN A 276 -8.01 -3.95 7.92
N TRP A 277 -7.77 -4.12 6.62
CA TRP A 277 -6.49 -4.57 6.09
C TRP A 277 -5.34 -3.62 6.46
N PHE A 278 -5.54 -2.32 6.31
CA PHE A 278 -4.56 -1.32 6.71
C PHE A 278 -4.29 -1.32 8.22
N LYS A 279 -5.33 -1.46 9.05
CA LYS A 279 -5.18 -1.61 10.51
C LYS A 279 -4.33 -2.83 10.87
N GLU A 280 -4.61 -3.97 10.26
CA GLU A 280 -3.88 -5.22 10.51
C GLU A 280 -2.41 -5.13 10.08
N MET A 281 -2.09 -4.35 9.06
CA MET A 281 -0.70 -4.08 8.64
C MET A 281 0.00 -2.97 9.45
N GLY A 282 -0.67 -2.35 10.42
CA GLY A 282 -0.10 -1.33 11.30
C GLY A 282 -0.06 0.09 10.70
N ILE A 283 -0.77 0.32 9.58
CA ILE A 283 -0.86 1.65 8.96
C ILE A 283 -1.74 2.54 9.85
N LYS A 284 -1.18 3.63 10.35
CA LYS A 284 -1.87 4.53 11.31
C LYS A 284 -2.69 5.61 10.63
N LYS A 285 -2.26 6.07 9.45
CA LYS A 285 -2.97 7.10 8.69
C LYS A 285 -3.39 6.55 7.34
N TYR A 286 -4.70 6.35 7.19
CA TYR A 286 -5.30 5.96 5.92
C TYR A 286 -6.66 6.63 5.74
N LYS A 287 -7.10 6.73 4.49
CA LYS A 287 -8.43 7.21 4.11
C LYS A 287 -8.90 6.46 2.87
N VAL A 288 -10.11 5.92 2.91
CA VAL A 288 -10.72 5.20 1.78
C VAL A 288 -11.94 5.97 1.30
N LYS A 289 -11.92 6.40 0.02
CA LYS A 289 -12.95 7.27 -0.56
C LYS A 289 -13.61 6.60 -1.76
N LYS A 290 -14.94 6.71 -1.81
CA LYS A 290 -15.69 6.35 -3.01
C LYS A 290 -15.35 7.27 -4.17
N THR A 291 -15.63 6.79 -5.38
CA THR A 291 -15.55 7.61 -6.60
C THR A 291 -16.46 8.84 -6.48
N ASP A 292 -15.97 9.99 -6.91
CA ASP A 292 -16.72 11.24 -6.88
C ASP A 292 -16.19 12.18 -7.99
N LEU A 293 -16.82 13.33 -8.13
CA LEU A 293 -16.34 14.39 -9.02
C LEU A 293 -14.95 14.88 -8.59
N PRO A 294 -14.07 15.22 -9.53
CA PRO A 294 -12.74 15.73 -9.19
C PRO A 294 -12.76 16.92 -8.21
N SER A 295 -13.73 17.81 -8.34
CA SER A 295 -13.91 18.95 -7.42
C SER A 295 -14.19 18.55 -5.96
N ASN A 296 -14.82 17.38 -5.74
CA ASN A 296 -15.11 16.87 -4.40
C ASN A 296 -13.93 16.09 -3.81
N ILE A 297 -13.08 15.52 -4.66
CA ILE A 297 -11.89 14.74 -4.26
C ILE A 297 -10.66 15.64 -4.05
N GLU A 298 -10.55 16.75 -4.76
CA GLU A 298 -9.44 17.70 -4.61
C GLU A 298 -9.21 18.15 -3.15
N PRO A 299 -10.23 18.61 -2.38
CA PRO A 299 -10.04 18.93 -0.96
C PRO A 299 -9.57 17.75 -0.12
N VAL A 300 -10.06 16.53 -0.43
CA VAL A 300 -9.66 15.29 0.28
C VAL A 300 -8.18 15.00 0.09
N ILE A 301 -7.68 15.13 -1.15
CA ILE A 301 -6.26 14.95 -1.46
C ILE A 301 -5.43 16.01 -0.72
N LYS A 302 -5.77 17.29 -0.86
CA LYS A 302 -5.05 18.38 -0.20
C LYS A 302 -5.00 18.24 1.32
N GLU A 303 -6.12 17.88 1.95
CA GLU A 303 -6.19 17.61 3.39
C GLU A 303 -5.31 16.43 3.81
N PHE A 304 -5.31 15.34 3.01
CA PHE A 304 -4.55 14.14 3.34
C PHE A 304 -3.05 14.38 3.38
N PHE A 305 -2.52 15.22 2.47
CA PHE A 305 -1.11 15.58 2.42
C PHE A 305 -0.70 16.61 3.48
N GLN A 306 -1.64 17.28 4.14
CA GLN A 306 -1.30 18.23 5.21
C GLN A 306 -0.62 17.51 6.40
N PRO A 307 0.22 18.22 7.17
CA PRO A 307 0.77 17.69 8.41
C PRO A 307 -0.35 17.25 9.37
N ILE A 308 -0.14 16.16 10.08
CA ILE A 308 -1.03 15.76 11.18
C ILE A 308 -0.96 16.87 12.25
N LYS A 309 -2.12 17.45 12.58
CA LYS A 309 -2.23 18.49 13.61
C LYS A 309 -1.91 17.93 14.99
#